data_5dfbf9a709f6a4b54ff2b9dda9a64438
#
_entry.id   5dfbf9a709f6a4b54ff2b9dda9a64438
#
_cell.length_a   1.000
_cell.length_b   1.000
_cell.length_c   1.000
_cell.angle_alpha   90.00
_cell.angle_beta   90.00
_cell.angle_gamma   90.00
#
_symmetry.space_group_name_H-M   'P 1'
#
loop_
_entity.id
_entity.type
_entity.pdbx_description
1 polymer ?
#
loop_
_entity_poly.entity_id
_entity_poly.type
_entity_poly.pdbx_seq_one_letter_code
_entity_poly.pdbx_strand_id
1 'polypeptide(L)'
;MIFKLGELFCGPGGLAWGATHADIGNSEYKIVHAWANDYDENTCKTYRRNICPDVPSSVYHADVRKFDLTKLPPIDAFAFGFPCNDYSVVGEQKGMDGVYGPLYSYGVKVLKLYQPQWFLAENVGGLRNANDGKAFTKILDELRKAGYKLYPNLYKFENYGIPQARHRIIIVGIRNDIDVEFKIPSCAPYAKIDNTCKTAIEVPP
;
A
#
# COMPACT_ATOMS: atom_id res chain seq x y z
N MET A 1 21.02 4.97 -5.30
CA MET A 1 20.04 4.23 -6.14
C MET A 1 18.67 4.89 -6.00
N ILE A 2 17.94 5.10 -7.11
CA ILE A 2 16.62 5.73 -7.08
C ILE A 2 15.57 4.68 -7.47
N PHE A 3 14.53 4.53 -6.65
CA PHE A 3 13.38 3.67 -6.94
C PHE A 3 12.20 4.53 -7.39
N LYS A 4 11.73 4.33 -8.61
CA LYS A 4 10.54 4.97 -9.16
C LYS A 4 9.29 4.25 -8.67
N LEU A 5 8.47 4.93 -7.86
CA LEU A 5 7.26 4.39 -7.24
C LEU A 5 6.03 4.65 -8.10
N GLY A 6 5.33 3.59 -8.51
CA GLY A 6 3.96 3.65 -9.02
C GLY A 6 2.95 3.32 -7.94
N GLU A 7 1.77 3.92 -8.00
CA GLU A 7 0.74 3.69 -6.97
C GLU A 7 -0.66 3.53 -7.59
N LEU A 8 -1.38 2.45 -7.25
CA LEU A 8 -2.81 2.29 -7.53
C LEU A 8 -3.63 2.49 -6.24
N PHE A 9 -4.84 3.01 -6.39
CA PHE A 9 -5.73 3.32 -5.26
C PHE A 9 -5.04 4.25 -4.28
N CYS A 10 -4.37 5.26 -4.82
CA CYS A 10 -3.40 6.08 -4.10
C CYS A 10 -4.02 6.96 -3.00
N GLY A 11 -5.34 7.19 -3.05
CA GLY A 11 -6.01 8.10 -2.13
C GLY A 11 -5.31 9.48 -2.11
N PRO A 12 -5.25 10.16 -0.97
CA PRO A 12 -4.58 11.46 -0.84
C PRO A 12 -3.04 11.39 -0.78
N GLY A 13 -2.44 10.19 -0.92
CA GLY A 13 -0.99 9.99 -1.02
C GLY A 13 -0.28 9.54 0.26
N GLY A 14 -0.98 8.93 1.21
CA GLY A 14 -0.37 8.55 2.49
C GLY A 14 0.80 7.55 2.36
N LEU A 15 0.68 6.54 1.48
CA LEU A 15 1.77 5.58 1.24
C LEU A 15 2.95 6.27 0.53
N ALA A 16 2.68 7.04 -0.53
CA ALA A 16 3.71 7.78 -1.26
C ALA A 16 4.43 8.79 -0.36
N TRP A 17 3.70 9.50 0.50
CA TRP A 17 4.32 10.44 1.45
C TRP A 17 5.30 9.71 2.37
N GLY A 18 4.87 8.62 3.00
CA GLY A 18 5.74 7.81 3.84
C GLY A 18 6.96 7.27 3.09
N ALA A 19 6.78 6.79 1.86
CA ALA A 19 7.85 6.24 1.04
C ALA A 19 8.87 7.30 0.60
N THR A 20 8.41 8.46 0.13
CA THR A 20 9.30 9.52 -0.40
C THR A 20 10.00 10.31 0.69
N HIS A 21 9.49 10.28 1.93
CA HIS A 21 10.08 10.94 3.11
C HIS A 21 10.76 9.95 4.07
N ALA A 22 10.86 8.67 3.69
CA ALA A 22 11.56 7.69 4.50
C ALA A 22 13.05 8.05 4.60
N ASP A 23 13.54 8.29 5.82
CA ASP A 23 14.95 8.47 6.11
C ASP A 23 15.53 7.17 6.67
N ILE A 24 16.45 6.58 5.92
CA ILE A 24 17.17 5.37 6.32
C ILE A 24 18.60 5.67 6.77
N GLY A 25 18.94 6.95 6.96
CA GLY A 25 20.31 7.37 7.30
C GLY A 25 21.34 7.17 6.19
N ASN A 26 20.90 6.84 4.96
CA ASN A 26 21.76 6.66 3.79
C ASN A 26 21.17 7.37 2.57
N SER A 27 21.81 8.46 2.15
CA SER A 27 21.38 9.28 1.01
C SER A 27 21.54 8.62 -0.37
N GLU A 28 22.22 7.47 -0.44
CA GLU A 28 22.39 6.74 -1.72
C GLU A 28 21.09 6.10 -2.22
N TYR A 29 20.14 5.87 -1.32
CA TYR A 29 18.85 5.26 -1.64
C TYR A 29 17.72 6.27 -1.52
N LYS A 30 16.89 6.37 -2.56
CA LYS A 30 15.77 7.30 -2.61
C LYS A 30 14.58 6.67 -3.31
N ILE A 31 13.39 6.90 -2.77
CA ILE A 31 12.14 6.58 -3.46
C ILE A 31 11.59 7.89 -4.01
N VAL A 32 11.22 7.89 -5.29
CA VAL A 32 10.62 9.05 -5.96
C VAL A 32 9.30 8.65 -6.61
N HIS A 33 8.36 9.56 -6.62
CA HIS A 33 7.09 9.39 -7.32
C HIS A 33 7.33 9.23 -8.83
N ALA A 34 6.66 8.25 -9.46
CA ALA A 34 6.62 8.07 -10.90
C ALA A 34 5.22 8.31 -11.46
N TRP A 35 4.21 7.65 -10.92
CA TRP A 35 2.81 7.84 -11.27
C TRP A 35 1.88 7.35 -10.16
N ALA A 36 0.64 7.85 -10.16
CA ALA A 36 -0.42 7.39 -9.27
C ALA A 36 -1.76 7.34 -9.98
N ASN A 37 -2.68 6.49 -9.50
CA ASN A 37 -4.06 6.42 -9.98
C ASN A 37 -5.04 6.30 -8.82
N ASP A 38 -6.12 7.04 -8.91
CA ASP A 38 -7.31 6.89 -8.07
C ASP A 38 -8.56 7.28 -8.87
N TYR A 39 -9.74 6.79 -8.45
CA TYR A 39 -11.01 7.12 -9.08
C TYR A 39 -11.65 8.39 -8.52
N ASP A 40 -11.22 8.86 -7.35
CA ASP A 40 -11.74 10.07 -6.70
C ASP A 40 -10.92 11.30 -7.07
N GLU A 41 -11.61 12.31 -7.62
CA GLU A 41 -10.96 13.53 -8.10
C GLU A 41 -10.35 14.36 -6.96
N ASN A 42 -10.99 14.41 -5.79
CA ASN A 42 -10.52 15.24 -4.68
C ASN A 42 -9.28 14.65 -4.02
N THR A 43 -9.23 13.32 -3.91
CA THR A 43 -8.02 12.63 -3.45
C THR A 43 -6.88 12.81 -4.43
N CYS A 44 -7.13 12.73 -5.75
CA CYS A 44 -6.14 13.03 -6.79
C CYS A 44 -5.62 14.48 -6.70
N LYS A 45 -6.48 15.45 -6.45
CA LYS A 45 -6.06 16.86 -6.25
C LYS A 45 -5.14 17.02 -5.04
N THR A 46 -5.49 16.35 -3.93
CA THR A 46 -4.68 16.35 -2.70
C THR A 46 -3.33 15.68 -2.94
N TYR A 47 -3.31 14.54 -3.63
CA TYR A 47 -2.10 13.83 -4.02
C TYR A 47 -1.17 14.72 -4.87
N ARG A 48 -1.68 15.32 -5.94
CA ARG A 48 -0.92 16.23 -6.81
C ARG A 48 -0.26 17.35 -6.02
N ARG A 49 -1.01 17.97 -5.12
CA ARG A 49 -0.52 19.08 -4.31
C ARG A 49 0.61 18.69 -3.37
N ASN A 50 0.52 17.52 -2.74
CA ASN A 50 1.41 17.14 -1.64
C ASN A 50 2.59 16.27 -2.11
N ILE A 51 2.40 15.44 -3.14
CA ILE A 51 3.40 14.45 -3.55
C ILE A 51 4.16 14.88 -4.79
N CYS A 52 3.47 15.43 -5.78
CA CYS A 52 4.07 15.73 -7.09
C CYS A 52 3.61 17.08 -7.67
N PRO A 53 3.79 18.20 -6.94
CA PRO A 53 3.34 19.53 -7.41
C PRO A 53 3.97 19.93 -8.74
N ASP A 54 5.20 19.48 -9.01
CA ASP A 54 5.95 19.82 -10.23
C ASP A 54 5.53 18.98 -11.44
N VAL A 55 4.89 17.82 -11.22
CA VAL A 55 4.46 16.88 -12.28
C VAL A 55 3.03 16.36 -12.06
N PRO A 56 2.04 17.24 -11.93
CA PRO A 56 0.66 16.85 -11.57
C PRO A 56 -0.02 15.94 -12.61
N SER A 57 0.46 15.95 -13.85
CA SER A 57 -0.03 15.08 -14.94
C SER A 57 0.31 13.60 -14.74
N SER A 58 1.22 13.26 -13.82
CA SER A 58 1.54 11.88 -13.47
C SER A 58 0.50 11.21 -12.56
N VAL A 59 -0.52 11.96 -12.11
CA VAL A 59 -1.64 11.43 -11.31
C VAL A 59 -2.88 11.27 -12.20
N TYR A 60 -3.26 10.04 -12.44
CA TYR A 60 -4.38 9.66 -13.32
C TYR A 60 -5.68 9.55 -12.51
N HIS A 61 -6.58 10.52 -12.70
CA HIS A 61 -7.94 10.42 -12.19
C HIS A 61 -8.74 9.50 -13.13
N ALA A 62 -8.86 8.23 -12.78
CA ALA A 62 -9.55 7.23 -13.61
C ALA A 62 -9.98 6.00 -12.79
N ASP A 63 -11.10 5.42 -13.19
CA ASP A 63 -11.49 4.09 -12.72
C ASP A 63 -10.52 3.05 -13.29
N VAL A 64 -9.81 2.33 -12.44
CA VAL A 64 -8.81 1.32 -12.81
C VAL A 64 -9.37 0.23 -13.74
N ARG A 65 -10.69 -0.04 -13.67
CA ARG A 65 -11.38 -1.01 -14.53
C ARG A 65 -11.44 -0.59 -15.99
N LYS A 66 -11.36 0.72 -16.24
CA LYS A 66 -11.43 1.36 -17.57
C LYS A 66 -10.09 1.96 -18.01
N PHE A 67 -9.09 1.91 -17.13
CA PHE A 67 -7.80 2.54 -17.35
C PHE A 67 -6.81 1.55 -18.00
N ASP A 68 -6.15 2.00 -19.07
CA ASP A 68 -5.15 1.19 -19.77
C ASP A 68 -3.82 1.19 -19.02
N LEU A 69 -3.62 0.18 -18.18
CA LEU A 69 -2.42 0.02 -17.38
C LEU A 69 -1.15 -0.17 -18.20
N THR A 70 -1.25 -0.55 -19.48
CA THR A 70 -0.06 -0.79 -20.33
C THR A 70 0.63 0.50 -20.77
N LYS A 71 -0.04 1.64 -20.61
CA LYS A 71 0.47 2.97 -20.98
C LYS A 71 1.20 3.69 -19.86
N LEU A 72 1.29 3.09 -18.67
CA LEU A 72 1.99 3.69 -17.55
C LEU A 72 3.51 3.62 -17.73
N PRO A 73 4.25 4.62 -17.23
CA PRO A 73 5.71 4.57 -17.22
C PRO A 73 6.25 3.38 -16.40
N PRO A 74 7.44 2.84 -16.76
CA PRO A 74 8.08 1.79 -15.99
C PRO A 74 8.42 2.24 -14.56
N ILE A 75 8.37 1.29 -13.63
CA ILE A 75 8.59 1.51 -12.20
C ILE A 75 9.55 0.49 -11.61
N ASP A 76 10.23 0.87 -10.53
CA ASP A 76 11.12 0.01 -9.75
C ASP A 76 10.43 -0.51 -8.48
N ALA A 77 9.43 0.23 -8.01
CA ALA A 77 8.66 -0.03 -6.81
C ALA A 77 7.16 0.20 -7.07
N PHE A 78 6.31 -0.56 -6.38
CA PHE A 78 4.87 -0.44 -6.55
C PHE A 78 4.16 -0.45 -5.20
N ALA A 79 3.18 0.43 -4.99
CA ALA A 79 2.30 0.41 -3.83
C ALA A 79 0.82 0.36 -4.25
N PHE A 80 -0.01 -0.38 -3.51
CA PHE A 80 -1.46 -0.37 -3.74
C PHE A 80 -2.25 -0.73 -2.49
N GLY A 81 -3.13 0.18 -2.09
CA GLY A 81 -4.11 -0.02 -1.03
C GLY A 81 -5.49 -0.32 -1.63
N PHE A 82 -5.72 -1.56 -2.06
CA PHE A 82 -6.97 -1.89 -2.76
C PHE A 82 -8.19 -1.81 -1.82
N PRO A 83 -9.37 -1.34 -2.34
CA PRO A 83 -10.59 -1.23 -1.55
C PRO A 83 -11.00 -2.53 -0.88
N CYS A 84 -11.44 -2.44 0.37
CA CYS A 84 -11.75 -3.56 1.24
C CYS A 84 -13.19 -3.51 1.78
N ASN A 85 -14.08 -2.77 1.13
CA ASN A 85 -15.44 -2.60 1.63
C ASN A 85 -16.15 -3.93 1.86
N ASP A 86 -15.85 -4.95 1.05
CA ASP A 86 -16.42 -6.28 1.14
C ASP A 86 -15.73 -7.20 2.17
N TYR A 87 -14.58 -6.77 2.72
CA TYR A 87 -13.78 -7.54 3.70
C TYR A 87 -13.70 -6.87 5.08
N SER A 88 -14.25 -5.67 5.26
CA SER A 88 -14.20 -4.98 6.55
C SER A 88 -15.26 -5.52 7.51
N VAL A 89 -14.97 -5.45 8.83
CA VAL A 89 -15.95 -5.80 9.88
C VAL A 89 -17.19 -4.88 9.85
N VAL A 90 -17.05 -3.69 9.25
CA VAL A 90 -18.10 -2.67 9.14
C VAL A 90 -18.81 -2.72 7.77
N GLY A 91 -18.23 -3.40 6.77
CA GLY A 91 -18.80 -3.55 5.43
C GLY A 91 -19.75 -4.76 5.30
N GLU A 92 -20.29 -4.96 4.09
CA GLU A 92 -21.25 -6.02 3.80
C GLU A 92 -20.65 -7.45 3.80
N GLN A 93 -19.35 -7.59 4.05
CA GLN A 93 -18.59 -8.85 4.12
C GLN A 93 -18.78 -9.80 2.91
N LYS A 94 -19.10 -9.25 1.75
CA LYS A 94 -19.31 -10.02 0.50
C LYS A 94 -18.04 -10.65 -0.07
N GLY A 95 -16.87 -10.28 0.48
CA GLY A 95 -15.58 -10.87 0.11
C GLY A 95 -15.28 -10.76 -1.39
N MET A 96 -14.97 -11.90 -2.02
CA MET A 96 -14.59 -11.98 -3.45
C MET A 96 -15.77 -11.73 -4.39
N ASP A 97 -17.00 -11.87 -3.93
CA ASP A 97 -18.23 -11.71 -4.73
C ASP A 97 -18.77 -10.28 -4.67
N GLY A 98 -18.17 -9.41 -3.85
CA GLY A 98 -18.53 -8.00 -3.77
C GLY A 98 -18.01 -7.18 -4.95
N VAL A 99 -18.57 -5.96 -5.12
CA VAL A 99 -18.22 -5.04 -6.22
C VAL A 99 -16.75 -4.65 -6.21
N TYR A 100 -16.10 -4.60 -5.04
CA TYR A 100 -14.71 -4.19 -4.85
C TYR A 100 -13.74 -5.35 -4.66
N GLY A 101 -14.24 -6.57 -4.41
CA GLY A 101 -13.42 -7.75 -4.16
C GLY A 101 -12.38 -8.06 -5.26
N PRO A 102 -12.71 -7.96 -6.55
CA PRO A 102 -11.77 -8.21 -7.64
C PRO A 102 -10.71 -7.14 -7.86
N LEU A 103 -10.79 -5.96 -7.23
CA LEU A 103 -9.92 -4.81 -7.56
C LEU A 103 -8.44 -5.07 -7.25
N TYR A 104 -8.10 -5.94 -6.31
CA TYR A 104 -6.71 -6.34 -6.07
C TYR A 104 -6.06 -6.96 -7.32
N SER A 105 -6.86 -7.55 -8.23
CA SER A 105 -6.35 -8.18 -9.45
C SER A 105 -5.69 -7.16 -10.40
N TYR A 106 -6.06 -5.88 -10.32
CA TYR A 106 -5.38 -4.81 -11.07
C TYR A 106 -3.98 -4.54 -10.53
N GLY A 107 -3.78 -4.64 -9.20
CA GLY A 107 -2.43 -4.65 -8.62
C GLY A 107 -1.59 -5.83 -9.13
N VAL A 108 -2.16 -7.05 -9.16
CA VAL A 108 -1.49 -8.23 -9.74
C VAL A 108 -1.17 -8.02 -11.23
N LYS A 109 -2.04 -7.34 -11.98
CA LYS A 109 -1.79 -6.97 -13.38
C LYS A 109 -0.58 -6.06 -13.54
N VAL A 110 -0.46 -5.02 -12.72
CA VAL A 110 0.71 -4.11 -12.71
C VAL A 110 1.99 -4.89 -12.38
N LEU A 111 1.95 -5.76 -11.37
CA LEU A 111 3.09 -6.61 -11.03
C LEU A 111 3.56 -7.48 -12.19
N LYS A 112 2.63 -8.06 -12.95
CA LYS A 112 2.95 -8.88 -14.14
C LYS A 112 3.48 -8.05 -15.31
N LEU A 113 2.97 -6.84 -15.52
CA LEU A 113 3.35 -5.97 -16.63
C LEU A 113 4.73 -5.33 -16.42
N TYR A 114 4.98 -4.82 -15.23
CA TYR A 114 6.13 -3.97 -14.96
C TYR A 114 7.24 -4.66 -14.16
N GLN A 115 6.94 -5.77 -13.48
CA GLN A 115 7.90 -6.54 -12.69
C GLN A 115 8.77 -5.65 -11.77
N PRO A 116 8.18 -4.73 -10.95
CA PRO A 116 8.95 -3.91 -10.05
C PRO A 116 9.81 -4.77 -9.11
N GLN A 117 10.90 -4.22 -8.60
CA GLN A 117 11.83 -4.95 -7.72
C GLN A 117 11.16 -5.36 -6.41
N TRP A 118 10.27 -4.50 -5.92
CA TRP A 118 9.48 -4.76 -4.71
C TRP A 118 8.11 -4.07 -4.80
N PHE A 119 7.19 -4.56 -3.98
CA PHE A 119 5.90 -3.92 -3.82
C PHE A 119 5.43 -3.90 -2.36
N LEU A 120 4.48 -3.01 -2.07
CA LEU A 120 3.73 -2.95 -0.83
C LEU A 120 2.24 -2.96 -1.14
N ALA A 121 1.53 -4.00 -0.66
CA ALA A 121 0.07 -4.06 -0.71
C ALA A 121 -0.50 -3.84 0.70
N GLU A 122 -1.47 -2.93 0.83
CA GLU A 122 -2.11 -2.60 2.10
C GLU A 122 -3.58 -2.96 2.09
N ASN A 123 -4.06 -3.46 3.23
CA ASN A 123 -5.49 -3.64 3.45
C ASN A 123 -5.83 -3.63 4.95
N VAL A 124 -7.13 -3.61 5.28
CA VAL A 124 -7.57 -3.70 6.67
C VAL A 124 -7.22 -5.05 7.30
N GLY A 125 -7.00 -5.07 8.63
CA GLY A 125 -6.67 -6.30 9.36
C GLY A 125 -7.71 -7.42 9.20
N GLY A 126 -8.99 -7.08 8.99
CA GLY A 126 -10.09 -8.04 8.78
C GLY A 126 -9.97 -8.92 7.53
N LEU A 127 -9.18 -8.51 6.53
CA LEU A 127 -8.93 -9.31 5.32
C LEU A 127 -8.40 -10.71 5.65
N ARG A 128 -7.60 -10.85 6.71
CA ARG A 128 -7.00 -12.12 7.10
C ARG A 128 -8.04 -13.20 7.43
N ASN A 129 -9.18 -12.78 7.98
CA ASN A 129 -10.24 -13.68 8.42
C ASN A 129 -11.44 -13.73 7.46
N ALA A 130 -11.44 -12.91 6.42
CA ALA A 130 -12.53 -12.83 5.46
C ALA A 130 -12.73 -14.18 4.73
N ASN A 131 -13.98 -14.66 4.67
CA ASN A 131 -14.35 -15.95 4.10
C ASN A 131 -13.48 -17.10 4.62
N ASP A 132 -13.37 -17.23 5.95
CA ASP A 132 -12.53 -18.25 6.61
C ASP A 132 -11.07 -18.23 6.14
N GLY A 133 -10.53 -17.06 5.80
CA GLY A 133 -9.16 -16.88 5.29
C GLY A 133 -8.96 -17.23 3.83
N LYS A 134 -9.97 -17.75 3.14
CA LYS A 134 -9.86 -18.18 1.72
C LYS A 134 -9.52 -17.02 0.79
N ALA A 135 -10.12 -15.84 1.02
CA ALA A 135 -9.85 -14.65 0.22
C ALA A 135 -8.39 -14.22 0.35
N PHE A 136 -7.86 -14.18 1.56
CA PHE A 136 -6.47 -13.83 1.83
C PHE A 136 -5.49 -14.82 1.21
N THR A 137 -5.74 -16.12 1.37
CA THR A 137 -4.94 -17.19 0.76
C THR A 137 -4.89 -17.04 -0.76
N LYS A 138 -6.04 -16.80 -1.41
CA LYS A 138 -6.10 -16.59 -2.87
C LYS A 138 -5.28 -15.38 -3.31
N ILE A 139 -5.38 -14.26 -2.61
CA ILE A 139 -4.57 -13.06 -2.91
C ILE A 139 -3.09 -13.37 -2.81
N LEU A 140 -2.64 -14.02 -1.73
CA LEU A 140 -1.24 -14.40 -1.55
C LEU A 140 -0.76 -15.33 -2.68
N ASP A 141 -1.58 -16.29 -3.10
CA ASP A 141 -1.22 -17.22 -4.17
C ASP A 141 -1.08 -16.52 -5.53
N GLU A 142 -1.96 -15.56 -5.84
CA GLU A 142 -1.85 -14.78 -7.07
C GLU A 142 -0.62 -13.86 -7.07
N LEU A 143 -0.27 -13.26 -5.93
CA LEU A 143 0.94 -12.47 -5.78
C LEU A 143 2.22 -13.32 -5.91
N ARG A 144 2.24 -14.54 -5.34
CA ARG A 144 3.36 -15.49 -5.53
C ARG A 144 3.50 -15.88 -7.01
N LYS A 145 2.38 -16.20 -7.67
CA LYS A 145 2.34 -16.52 -9.12
C LYS A 145 2.78 -15.36 -10.01
N ALA A 146 2.72 -14.13 -9.51
CA ALA A 146 3.26 -12.97 -10.21
C ALA A 146 4.79 -12.86 -10.12
N GLY A 147 5.46 -13.74 -9.34
CA GLY A 147 6.93 -13.83 -9.28
C GLY A 147 7.56 -13.20 -8.03
N TYR A 148 6.87 -13.19 -6.89
CA TYR A 148 7.35 -12.53 -5.67
C TYR A 148 7.42 -13.46 -4.44
N LYS A 149 8.47 -13.29 -3.65
CA LYS A 149 8.55 -13.74 -2.25
C LYS A 149 7.71 -12.78 -1.41
N LEU A 150 6.84 -13.28 -0.53
CA LEU A 150 5.88 -12.46 0.23
C LEU A 150 6.16 -12.45 1.71
N TYR A 151 6.03 -11.28 2.33
CA TYR A 151 6.19 -11.03 3.76
C TYR A 151 4.93 -10.35 4.32
N PRO A 152 3.83 -11.10 4.51
CA PRO A 152 2.59 -10.56 5.06
C PRO A 152 2.71 -10.38 6.57
N ASN A 153 2.32 -9.21 7.09
CA ASN A 153 2.29 -8.96 8.53
C ASN A 153 1.12 -8.05 8.91
N LEU A 154 0.58 -8.26 10.12
CA LEU A 154 -0.42 -7.38 10.72
C LEU A 154 0.28 -6.32 11.56
N TYR A 155 0.18 -5.07 11.13
CA TYR A 155 0.71 -3.92 11.84
C TYR A 155 -0.39 -3.30 12.71
N LYS A 156 -0.08 -3.12 13.98
CA LYS A 156 -0.84 -2.31 14.93
C LYS A 156 -0.06 -1.02 15.10
N PHE A 157 -0.52 0.05 14.47
CA PHE A 157 0.27 1.28 14.38
C PHE A 157 0.50 1.96 15.71
N GLU A 158 -0.38 1.74 16.69
CA GLU A 158 -0.17 2.15 18.06
C GLU A 158 1.13 1.60 18.68
N ASN A 159 1.57 0.40 18.25
CA ASN A 159 2.83 -0.18 18.70
C ASN A 159 4.08 0.51 18.08
N TYR A 160 3.88 1.33 17.04
CA TYR A 160 4.93 2.06 16.33
C TYR A 160 4.94 3.57 16.64
N GLY A 161 4.36 3.98 17.77
CA GLY A 161 4.37 5.36 18.20
C GLY A 161 3.27 6.23 17.57
N ILE A 162 2.33 5.66 16.83
CA ILE A 162 1.21 6.38 16.25
C ILE A 162 0.05 6.41 17.26
N PRO A 163 -0.46 7.58 17.68
CA PRO A 163 -1.56 7.69 18.64
C PRO A 163 -2.93 7.40 17.98
N GLN A 164 -3.03 6.26 17.32
CA GLN A 164 -4.23 5.78 16.64
C GLN A 164 -4.30 4.27 16.70
N ALA A 165 -5.39 3.70 17.17
CA ALA A 165 -5.68 2.27 17.09
C ALA A 165 -6.05 1.90 15.64
N ARG A 166 -5.03 1.74 14.80
CA ARG A 166 -5.15 1.41 13.38
C ARG A 166 -4.43 0.10 13.07
N HIS A 167 -5.20 -0.91 12.70
CA HIS A 167 -4.66 -2.22 12.34
C HIS A 167 -4.73 -2.42 10.83
N ARG A 168 -3.60 -2.75 10.21
CA ARG A 168 -3.49 -2.98 8.78
C ARG A 168 -2.65 -4.21 8.49
N ILE A 169 -3.11 -5.00 7.54
CA ILE A 169 -2.26 -6.01 6.96
C ILE A 169 -1.43 -5.35 5.85
N ILE A 170 -0.13 -5.52 5.93
CA ILE A 170 0.80 -5.08 4.88
C ILE A 170 1.50 -6.31 4.35
N ILE A 171 1.50 -6.46 3.03
CA ILE A 171 2.19 -7.51 2.32
C ILE A 171 3.34 -6.84 1.57
N VAL A 172 4.56 -7.06 2.00
CA VAL A 172 5.73 -6.68 1.22
C VAL A 172 6.08 -7.85 0.31
N GLY A 173 6.30 -7.57 -0.98
CA GLY A 173 6.75 -8.55 -1.95
C GLY A 173 8.12 -8.15 -2.52
N ILE A 174 9.06 -9.08 -2.53
CA ILE A 174 10.37 -8.93 -3.17
C ILE A 174 10.41 -9.86 -4.37
N ARG A 175 10.80 -9.35 -5.56
CA ARG A 175 10.85 -10.16 -6.78
C ARG A 175 11.80 -11.35 -6.61
N ASN A 176 11.43 -12.51 -7.13
CA ASN A 176 12.10 -13.78 -6.84
C ASN A 176 13.58 -13.86 -7.26
N ASP A 177 14.00 -13.06 -8.25
CA ASP A 177 15.38 -12.96 -8.72
C ASP A 177 16.29 -12.09 -7.82
N ILE A 178 15.68 -11.40 -6.84
CA ILE A 178 16.42 -10.55 -5.90
C ILE A 178 16.71 -11.36 -4.63
N ASP A 179 17.98 -11.55 -4.32
CA ASP A 179 18.43 -12.27 -3.13
C ASP A 179 18.49 -11.36 -1.90
N VAL A 180 17.30 -10.87 -1.50
CA VAL A 180 17.09 -10.06 -0.31
C VAL A 180 15.93 -10.63 0.49
N GLU A 181 16.11 -10.69 1.80
CA GLU A 181 15.04 -11.03 2.75
C GLU A 181 14.53 -9.76 3.43
N PHE A 182 13.22 -9.53 3.37
CA PHE A 182 12.59 -8.42 4.07
C PHE A 182 12.43 -8.76 5.56
N LYS A 183 13.01 -7.93 6.43
CA LYS A 183 12.81 -8.02 7.87
C LYS A 183 11.70 -7.08 8.31
N ILE A 184 10.69 -7.64 8.99
CA ILE A 184 9.58 -6.85 9.54
C ILE A 184 10.16 -5.87 10.58
N PRO A 185 9.89 -4.56 10.46
CA PRO A 185 10.38 -3.56 11.42
C PRO A 185 9.92 -3.88 12.84
N SER A 186 10.85 -3.81 13.79
CA SER A 186 10.55 -4.01 15.21
C SER A 186 9.82 -2.78 15.79
N CYS A 187 8.81 -3.02 16.61
CA CYS A 187 8.16 -1.97 17.41
C CYS A 187 8.92 -1.66 18.73
N ALA A 188 9.97 -2.42 19.07
CA ALA A 188 10.73 -2.24 20.31
C ALA A 188 11.26 -0.81 20.56
N PRO A 189 11.71 -0.04 19.55
CA PRO A 189 12.12 1.36 19.76
C PRO A 189 11.02 2.26 20.32
N TYR A 190 9.75 1.90 20.08
CA TYR A 190 8.58 2.69 20.47
C TYR A 190 7.91 2.20 21.75
N ALA A 191 8.40 1.12 22.38
CA ALA A 191 7.77 0.47 23.55
C ALA A 191 7.68 1.37 24.80
N LYS A 192 8.46 2.47 24.85
CA LYS A 192 8.44 3.43 25.97
C LYS A 192 7.50 4.61 25.74
N ILE A 193 6.89 4.72 24.56
CA ILE A 193 5.96 5.79 24.22
C ILE A 193 4.58 5.33 24.66
N ASP A 194 3.90 6.14 25.49
CA ASP A 194 2.49 5.89 25.81
C ASP A 194 1.63 6.20 24.59
N ASN A 195 1.28 5.16 23.86
CA ASN A 195 0.54 5.24 22.59
C ASN A 195 -0.94 4.96 22.76
N THR A 196 -1.50 5.16 23.95
CA THR A 196 -2.94 5.06 24.12
C THR A 196 -3.64 6.16 23.32
N CYS A 197 -4.80 5.85 22.74
CA CYS A 197 -5.58 6.87 21.99
C CYS A 197 -5.92 8.10 22.83
N LYS A 198 -5.78 8.02 24.17
CA LYS A 198 -5.93 9.15 25.10
C LYS A 198 -4.86 10.20 24.92
N THR A 199 -3.59 9.82 24.66
CA THR A 199 -2.50 10.76 24.50
C THR A 199 -2.64 11.68 23.29
N ALA A 200 -3.28 11.22 22.20
CA ALA A 200 -3.56 12.06 21.03
C ALA A 200 -4.58 13.16 21.30
N ILE A 201 -5.49 12.95 22.26
CA ILE A 201 -6.53 13.91 22.65
C ILE A 201 -6.01 14.87 23.74
N GLU A 202 -5.03 14.42 24.51
CA GLU A 202 -4.46 15.16 25.67
C GLU A 202 -3.25 16.03 25.28
N VAL A 203 -2.72 15.90 24.07
CA VAL A 203 -1.64 16.78 23.59
C VAL A 203 -2.28 18.11 23.19
N PRO A 204 -2.04 19.21 23.95
CA PRO A 204 -2.53 20.53 23.54
C PRO A 204 -1.93 20.95 22.21
N PRO A 205 -2.64 21.77 21.41
CA PRO A 205 -2.19 22.23 20.11
C PRO A 205 -0.88 23.01 20.14
#